data_b052ef62d5b90939f1dfb2c929f47701
#
_entry.id   b052ef62d5b90939f1dfb2c929f47701
#
_cell.length_a   1.000
_cell.length_b   1.000
_cell.length_c   1.000
_cell.angle_alpha   90.00
_cell.angle_beta   90.00
_cell.angle_gamma   90.00
#
_symmetry.space_group_name_H-M   'P 1'
#
loop_
_entity.id
_entity.type
_entity.pdbx_description
1 polymer ?
#
loop_
_entity_poly.entity_id
_entity_poly.type
_entity_poly.pdbx_seq_one_letter_code
_entity_poly.pdbx_strand_id
1 'polypeptide(L)'
;MNIFHGDAVPFAPADVNSFTGPARTKRLALDDVGVPVHVYRVEFEEGGRTNWHTHTGPQWLFIVDGRVRVQKWGEPAQEVSVGDAVVIHAGEKHWHGAAPGGRGAHIAVNVSATTDWLEPVSETDYKKK
;
A
#
# COMPACT_ATOMS: atom_id res chain seq x y z
N MET A 1 -21.44 5.01 -17.24
CA MET A 1 -20.00 5.23 -17.07
C MET A 1 -19.79 6.37 -16.08
N ASN A 2 -18.98 6.15 -15.06
CA ASN A 2 -18.71 7.17 -14.05
C ASN A 2 -17.24 7.59 -14.12
N ILE A 3 -16.98 8.89 -14.03
CA ILE A 3 -15.62 9.43 -14.04
C ILE A 3 -15.35 10.09 -12.69
N PHE A 4 -14.25 9.69 -12.05
CA PHE A 4 -13.79 10.27 -10.79
C PHE A 4 -12.45 10.96 -11.01
N HIS A 5 -12.45 12.29 -10.90
CA HIS A 5 -11.20 13.06 -11.04
C HIS A 5 -10.39 12.95 -9.76
N GLY A 6 -9.13 12.55 -9.87
CA GLY A 6 -8.27 12.30 -8.71
C GLY A 6 -8.08 13.53 -7.83
N ASP A 7 -7.99 14.72 -8.42
CA ASP A 7 -7.83 15.98 -7.68
C ASP A 7 -9.11 16.46 -6.99
N ALA A 8 -10.26 15.88 -7.30
CA ALA A 8 -11.52 16.16 -6.59
C ALA A 8 -11.64 15.38 -5.28
N VAL A 9 -10.78 14.40 -5.04
CA VAL A 9 -10.76 13.61 -3.81
C VAL A 9 -9.55 14.03 -2.99
N PRO A 10 -9.74 14.63 -1.80
CA PRO A 10 -8.61 15.05 -0.98
C PRO A 10 -7.89 13.84 -0.37
N PHE A 11 -6.58 13.97 -0.16
CA PHE A 11 -5.84 13.02 0.66
C PHE A 11 -6.21 13.19 2.13
N ALA A 12 -6.19 12.08 2.87
CA ALA A 12 -6.26 12.06 4.32
C ALA A 12 -4.94 11.50 4.88
N PRO A 13 -4.50 11.95 6.07
CA PRO A 13 -3.38 11.30 6.74
C PRO A 13 -3.66 9.82 6.93
N ALA A 14 -2.64 8.98 6.76
CA ALA A 14 -2.78 7.55 6.99
C ALA A 14 -3.06 7.27 8.47
N ASP A 15 -3.84 6.24 8.74
CA ASP A 15 -4.19 5.83 10.10
C ASP A 15 -2.92 5.42 10.87
N VAL A 16 -2.65 6.10 11.98
CA VAL A 16 -1.48 5.82 12.82
C VAL A 16 -1.49 4.44 13.47
N ASN A 17 -2.64 3.78 13.51
CA ASN A 17 -2.75 2.40 13.98
C ASN A 17 -2.39 1.37 12.92
N SER A 18 -2.30 1.78 11.65
CA SER A 18 -2.06 0.89 10.51
C SER A 18 -0.78 1.23 9.74
N PHE A 19 -0.19 2.40 10.00
CA PHE A 19 0.99 2.92 9.32
C PHE A 19 2.00 3.44 10.33
N THR A 20 3.27 3.37 9.96
CA THR A 20 4.38 4.01 10.65
C THR A 20 5.03 5.02 9.72
N GLY A 21 5.41 6.19 10.26
CA GLY A 21 5.99 7.27 9.47
C GLY A 21 4.98 8.01 8.61
N PRO A 22 5.42 9.05 7.87
CA PRO A 22 4.51 9.91 7.14
C PRO A 22 3.93 9.22 5.91
N ALA A 23 2.61 9.19 5.83
CA ALA A 23 1.89 8.66 4.67
C ALA A 23 0.52 9.32 4.56
N ARG A 24 -0.05 9.32 3.36
CA ARG A 24 -1.40 9.79 3.11
C ARG A 24 -2.09 8.90 2.10
N THR A 25 -3.40 8.83 2.20
CA THR A 25 -4.20 7.94 1.36
C THR A 25 -5.42 8.67 0.83
N LYS A 26 -5.91 8.22 -0.31
CA LYS A 26 -7.25 8.54 -0.78
C LYS A 26 -7.84 7.38 -1.54
N ARG A 27 -9.15 7.21 -1.43
CA ARG A 27 -9.89 6.24 -2.22
C ARG A 27 -10.18 6.82 -3.60
N LEU A 28 -9.84 6.08 -4.64
CA LEU A 28 -10.18 6.39 -6.02
C LEU A 28 -11.40 5.58 -6.43
N ALA A 29 -12.13 6.05 -7.44
CA ALA A 29 -13.27 5.32 -8.00
C ALA A 29 -14.24 4.84 -6.90
N LEU A 30 -15.01 5.78 -6.35
CA LEU A 30 -15.87 5.55 -5.17
C LEU A 30 -17.09 4.66 -5.42
N ASP A 31 -17.31 4.22 -6.67
CA ASP A 31 -18.40 3.36 -7.06
C ASP A 31 -17.85 1.99 -7.44
N ASP A 32 -18.20 0.95 -6.71
CA ASP A 32 -17.74 -0.42 -6.94
C ASP A 32 -18.69 -1.22 -7.85
N VAL A 33 -19.76 -0.61 -8.32
CA VAL A 33 -20.74 -1.17 -9.29
C VAL A 33 -21.20 -2.60 -8.97
N GLY A 34 -21.36 -2.89 -7.67
CA GLY A 34 -21.82 -4.20 -7.21
C GLY A 34 -20.72 -5.26 -7.11
N VAL A 35 -19.46 -4.90 -7.37
CA VAL A 35 -18.30 -5.76 -7.19
C VAL A 35 -17.45 -5.16 -6.06
N PRO A 36 -17.06 -5.92 -5.04
CA PRO A 36 -16.32 -5.37 -3.90
C PRO A 36 -14.84 -5.13 -4.27
N VAL A 37 -14.61 -4.08 -5.04
CA VAL A 37 -13.29 -3.62 -5.47
C VAL A 37 -13.02 -2.26 -4.85
N HIS A 38 -11.92 -2.15 -4.09
CA HIS A 38 -11.49 -0.90 -3.51
C HIS A 38 -10.15 -0.49 -4.11
N VAL A 39 -10.07 0.76 -4.58
CA VAL A 39 -8.87 1.30 -5.21
C VAL A 39 -8.40 2.50 -4.40
N TYR A 40 -7.14 2.48 -4.00
CA TYR A 40 -6.52 3.55 -3.21
C TYR A 40 -5.25 4.04 -3.87
N ARG A 41 -5.02 5.36 -3.82
CA ARG A 41 -3.70 5.93 -3.99
C ARG A 41 -3.08 6.12 -2.62
N VAL A 42 -1.89 5.56 -2.42
CA VAL A 42 -1.15 5.66 -1.16
C VAL A 42 0.20 6.29 -1.46
N GLU A 43 0.50 7.39 -0.77
CA GLU A 43 1.77 8.09 -0.89
C GLU A 43 2.52 8.01 0.43
N PHE A 44 3.75 7.52 0.35
CA PHE A 44 4.67 7.43 1.49
C PHE A 44 5.79 8.46 1.32
N GLU A 45 6.00 9.28 2.34
CA GLU A 45 7.24 10.03 2.47
C GLU A 45 8.35 9.12 2.97
N GLU A 46 9.59 9.62 3.03
CA GLU A 46 10.72 8.83 3.53
C GLU A 46 10.41 8.24 4.90
N GLY A 47 10.62 6.94 5.05
CA GLY A 47 10.33 6.19 6.28
C GLY A 47 8.89 5.71 6.41
N GLY A 48 7.96 6.21 5.60
CA GLY A 48 6.55 5.82 5.66
C GLY A 48 6.34 4.39 5.17
N ARG A 49 5.54 3.63 5.92
CA ARG A 49 5.23 2.23 5.60
C ARG A 49 3.98 1.76 6.31
N THR A 50 3.36 0.72 5.79
CA THR A 50 2.27 0.03 6.48
C THR A 50 2.83 -0.82 7.62
N ASN A 51 1.97 -1.16 8.57
CA ASN A 51 2.23 -2.29 9.45
C ASN A 51 2.22 -3.60 8.66
N TRP A 52 2.73 -4.67 9.27
CA TRP A 52 2.46 -6.02 8.80
C TRP A 52 0.95 -6.23 8.77
N HIS A 53 0.44 -6.88 7.73
CA HIS A 53 -0.99 -7.14 7.59
C HIS A 53 -1.26 -8.28 6.63
N THR A 54 -2.50 -8.78 6.68
CA THR A 54 -3.03 -9.77 5.75
C THR A 54 -4.34 -9.27 5.15
N HIS A 55 -4.71 -9.80 4.01
CA HIS A 55 -6.02 -9.57 3.40
C HIS A 55 -6.75 -10.91 3.19
N THR A 56 -8.07 -10.86 3.23
CA THR A 56 -8.90 -12.05 2.92
C THR A 56 -9.03 -12.31 1.43
N GLY A 57 -8.74 -11.32 0.58
CA GLY A 57 -8.70 -11.41 -0.88
C GLY A 57 -7.38 -10.90 -1.44
N PRO A 58 -7.19 -11.00 -2.75
CA PRO A 58 -5.95 -10.55 -3.38
C PRO A 58 -5.83 -9.03 -3.43
N GLN A 59 -4.58 -8.56 -3.50
CA GLN A 59 -4.25 -7.15 -3.71
C GLN A 59 -3.24 -7.01 -4.83
N TRP A 60 -3.44 -6.02 -5.68
CA TRP A 60 -2.44 -5.58 -6.66
C TRP A 60 -1.92 -4.22 -6.27
N LEU A 61 -0.61 -4.02 -6.39
CA LEU A 61 0.03 -2.72 -6.25
C LEU A 61 0.64 -2.33 -7.60
N PHE A 62 0.34 -1.12 -8.03
CA PHE A 62 0.96 -0.53 -9.23
C PHE A 62 1.77 0.68 -8.79
N ILE A 63 3.08 0.65 -9.02
CA ILE A 63 3.98 1.71 -8.55
C ILE A 63 3.90 2.91 -9.50
N VAL A 64 3.60 4.09 -8.93
CA VAL A 64 3.31 5.30 -9.73
C VAL A 64 4.25 6.47 -9.45
N ASP A 65 5.00 6.44 -8.36
CA ASP A 65 6.01 7.47 -8.06
C ASP A 65 7.09 6.90 -7.14
N GLY A 66 8.30 7.38 -7.31
CA GLY A 66 9.44 7.01 -6.47
C GLY A 66 9.76 5.53 -6.49
N ARG A 67 10.14 5.00 -5.34
CA ARG A 67 10.45 3.59 -5.14
C ARG A 67 9.69 3.05 -3.94
N VAL A 68 9.14 1.87 -4.08
CA VAL A 68 8.37 1.19 -3.03
C VAL A 68 9.14 -0.06 -2.61
N ARG A 69 9.15 -0.31 -1.32
CA ARG A 69 9.72 -1.52 -0.74
C ARG A 69 8.60 -2.41 -0.25
N VAL A 70 8.67 -3.70 -0.57
CA VAL A 70 7.67 -4.69 -0.17
C VAL A 70 8.36 -5.89 0.45
N GLN A 71 7.71 -6.52 1.40
CA GLN A 71 8.23 -7.73 2.02
C GLN A 71 7.09 -8.68 2.40
N LYS A 72 7.25 -9.94 2.06
CA LYS A 72 6.45 -11.03 2.59
C LYS A 72 7.16 -11.59 3.83
N TRP A 73 6.38 -11.91 4.86
CA TRP A 73 6.91 -12.51 6.09
C TRP A 73 7.76 -13.75 5.79
N GLY A 74 8.96 -13.79 6.36
CA GLY A 74 9.90 -14.89 6.16
C GLY A 74 10.77 -14.80 4.90
N GLU A 75 10.59 -13.75 4.08
CA GLU A 75 11.38 -13.54 2.87
C GLU A 75 12.11 -12.19 2.93
N PRO A 76 13.16 -12.01 2.12
CA PRO A 76 13.83 -10.71 2.02
C PRO A 76 12.90 -9.64 1.44
N ALA A 77 13.08 -8.39 1.89
CA ALA A 77 12.39 -7.27 1.28
C ALA A 77 12.91 -7.03 -0.15
N GLN A 78 12.01 -6.57 -1.01
CA GLN A 78 12.32 -6.24 -2.41
C GLN A 78 11.92 -4.81 -2.71
N GLU A 79 12.65 -4.16 -3.60
CA GLU A 79 12.32 -2.83 -4.08
C GLU A 79 11.75 -2.89 -5.49
N VAL A 80 10.73 -2.09 -5.73
CA VAL A 80 10.03 -1.96 -7.00
C VAL A 80 9.92 -0.50 -7.39
N SER A 81 9.88 -0.24 -8.68
CA SER A 81 9.96 1.10 -9.27
C SER A 81 8.72 1.40 -10.12
N VAL A 82 8.61 2.65 -10.55
CA VAL A 82 7.50 3.09 -11.42
C VAL A 82 7.35 2.17 -12.62
N GLY A 83 6.12 1.69 -12.85
CA GLY A 83 5.79 0.76 -13.90
C GLY A 83 5.74 -0.70 -13.45
N ASP A 84 6.31 -1.02 -12.28
CA ASP A 84 6.24 -2.36 -11.74
C ASP A 84 4.88 -2.63 -11.09
N ALA A 85 4.50 -3.90 -11.06
CA ALA A 85 3.33 -4.37 -10.36
C ALA A 85 3.69 -5.46 -9.36
N VAL A 86 2.99 -5.48 -8.23
CA VAL A 86 3.14 -6.50 -7.19
C VAL A 86 1.79 -7.19 -7.01
N VAL A 87 1.77 -8.50 -7.00
CA VAL A 87 0.57 -9.28 -6.69
C VAL A 87 0.75 -9.91 -5.32
N ILE A 88 -0.19 -9.62 -4.42
CA ILE A 88 -0.19 -10.14 -3.06
C ILE A 88 -1.41 -11.07 -2.95
N HIS A 89 -1.15 -12.34 -2.64
CA HIS A 89 -2.21 -13.33 -2.53
C HIS A 89 -2.93 -13.23 -1.18
N ALA A 90 -4.17 -13.70 -1.16
CA ALA A 90 -4.95 -13.76 0.07
C ALA A 90 -4.17 -14.51 1.18
N GLY A 91 -4.18 -13.97 2.39
CA GLY A 91 -3.52 -14.57 3.55
C GLY A 91 -2.02 -14.36 3.65
N GLU A 92 -1.36 -13.79 2.66
CA GLU A 92 0.08 -13.49 2.76
C GLU A 92 0.31 -12.33 3.73
N LYS A 93 1.07 -12.58 4.80
CA LYS A 93 1.50 -11.54 5.73
C LYS A 93 2.61 -10.72 5.07
N HIS A 94 2.38 -9.42 4.94
CA HIS A 94 3.27 -8.53 4.18
C HIS A 94 3.19 -7.10 4.68
N TRP A 95 4.11 -6.28 4.19
CA TRP A 95 4.04 -4.81 4.31
C TRP A 95 4.57 -4.16 3.04
N HIS A 96 4.22 -2.90 2.86
CA HIS A 96 4.77 -2.06 1.78
C HIS A 96 4.92 -0.62 2.28
N GLY A 97 5.86 0.10 1.65
CA GLY A 97 6.18 1.46 2.03
C GLY A 97 7.17 2.10 1.08
N ALA A 98 7.64 3.29 1.42
CA ALA A 98 8.72 3.94 0.67
C ALA A 98 10.02 3.16 0.83
N ALA A 99 10.77 2.99 -0.24
CA ALA A 99 12.13 2.47 -0.10
C ALA A 99 12.97 3.43 0.74
N PRO A 100 13.88 2.93 1.60
CA PRO A 100 14.71 3.81 2.42
C PRO A 100 15.45 4.84 1.59
N GLY A 101 15.48 6.08 2.06
CA GLY A 101 16.17 7.18 1.43
C GLY A 101 15.33 8.04 0.49
N GLY A 102 14.05 7.76 0.32
CA GLY A 102 13.19 8.57 -0.54
C GLY A 102 11.71 8.29 -0.34
N ARG A 103 10.91 8.85 -1.22
CA ARG A 103 9.46 8.66 -1.22
C ARG A 103 9.06 7.54 -2.17
N GLY A 104 7.85 7.04 -2.00
CA GLY A 104 7.23 6.08 -2.92
C GLY A 104 5.71 6.16 -2.89
N ALA A 105 5.08 5.86 -4.01
CA ALA A 105 3.63 5.84 -4.09
C ALA A 105 3.14 4.69 -4.99
N HIS A 106 2.00 4.15 -4.62
CA HIS A 106 1.36 3.11 -5.41
C HIS A 106 -0.15 3.31 -5.49
N ILE A 107 -0.75 2.65 -6.47
CA ILE A 107 -2.18 2.40 -6.51
C ILE A 107 -2.38 0.98 -5.96
N ALA A 108 -3.25 0.85 -4.97
CA ALA A 108 -3.64 -0.45 -4.41
C ALA A 108 -5.03 -0.82 -4.90
N VAL A 109 -5.17 -2.01 -5.45
CA VAL A 109 -6.47 -2.57 -5.88
C VAL A 109 -6.74 -3.79 -5.02
N ASN A 110 -7.79 -3.71 -4.19
CA ASN A 110 -8.22 -4.79 -3.30
C ASN A 110 -9.53 -5.37 -3.83
N VAL A 111 -9.58 -6.68 -3.98
CA VAL A 111 -10.77 -7.37 -4.50
C VAL A 111 -11.32 -8.31 -3.44
N SER A 112 -12.59 -8.08 -3.04
CA SER A 112 -13.29 -8.88 -2.04
C SER A 112 -12.47 -9.07 -0.75
N ALA A 113 -11.73 -8.02 -0.34
CA ALA A 113 -10.76 -8.12 0.72
C ALA A 113 -11.13 -7.26 1.92
N THR A 114 -11.00 -7.84 3.12
CA THR A 114 -10.86 -7.11 4.37
C THR A 114 -9.43 -7.24 4.85
N THR A 115 -8.95 -6.26 5.60
CA THR A 115 -7.57 -6.20 6.08
C THR A 115 -7.51 -6.51 7.56
N ASP A 116 -6.59 -7.38 7.96
CA ASP A 116 -6.24 -7.64 9.35
C ASP A 116 -4.89 -6.99 9.62
N TRP A 117 -4.90 -5.89 10.38
CA TRP A 117 -3.71 -5.11 10.70
C TRP A 117 -2.98 -5.74 11.89
N LEU A 118 -1.66 -5.92 11.74
CA LEU A 118 -0.80 -6.59 12.69
C LEU A 118 0.24 -5.60 13.25
N GLU A 119 1.40 -6.12 13.68
CA GLU A 119 2.43 -5.31 14.32
C GLU A 119 3.12 -4.35 13.34
N PRO A 120 3.65 -3.22 13.84
CA PRO A 120 4.49 -2.34 13.05
C PRO A 120 5.75 -3.05 12.54
N VAL A 121 6.26 -2.58 11.40
CA VAL A 121 7.57 -3.00 10.89
C VAL A 121 8.64 -2.20 11.63
N SER A 122 9.56 -2.89 12.30
CA SER A 122 10.65 -2.23 13.03
C SER A 122 11.57 -1.47 12.08
N GLU A 123 12.26 -0.45 12.60
CA GLU A 123 13.28 0.27 11.82
C GLU A 123 14.36 -0.68 11.29
N THR A 124 14.76 -1.67 12.08
CA THR A 124 15.75 -2.66 11.68
C THR A 124 15.28 -3.47 10.48
N ASP A 125 14.06 -4.00 10.53
CA ASP A 125 13.50 -4.78 9.43
C ASP A 125 13.23 -3.91 8.19
N TYR A 126 12.74 -2.70 8.40
CA TYR A 126 12.49 -1.76 7.32
C TYR A 126 13.75 -1.42 6.53
N LYS A 127 14.89 -1.24 7.20
CA LYS A 127 16.17 -0.86 6.58
C LYS A 127 17.06 -2.02 6.20
N LYS A 128 16.70 -3.24 6.54
CA LYS A 128 17.52 -4.43 6.30
C LYS A 128 17.73 -4.65 4.80
N LYS A 129 18.97 -4.76 4.39
CA LYS A 129 19.35 -5.03 3.01
C LYS A 129 19.33 -6.52 2.68
#